data_5f3b6c430038622a22782890a1263a07
#
_entry.id   5f3b6c430038622a22782890a1263a07
#
_cell.length_a   1.000
_cell.length_b   1.000
_cell.length_c   1.000
_cell.angle_alpha   90.00
_cell.angle_beta   90.00
_cell.angle_gamma   90.00
#
_symmetry.space_group_name_H-M   'P 1'
#
loop_
_entity.id
_entity.type
_entity.pdbx_description
1 polymer ?
#
loop_
_entity_poly.entity_id
_entity_poly.type
_entity_poly.pdbx_seq_one_letter_code
_entity_poly.pdbx_strand_id
1 'polypeptide(L)'
;GPLHAMRWAERETRLALEPLEERGLLRVEDHGSWLTDRALFDRSVGDKRPWRMDAFYREARKAHRILLTDEGKPVGGKWSLDAENRLPWDGAVPLPEVPTFPPDAITKEVAAMVEAAFGHHPGRVTPEDLPASAADAERAWRWALEEAMPWFGPYEDAMTVQHRSLFHTRIATLLNLGRLQPGRVVHDVEHADLALNSKEGFIRQVLGWREFIRHVHDATEGFTQGVHVAMSTSSRPAAGWEGAWPEAPTSVDALGDDVPLPAAYW
;
A
#
# COMPACT_ATOMS: atom_id res chain seq x y z
N GLY A 1 -8.50 -35.80 -2.39
CA GLY A 1 -9.13 -34.61 -2.95
C GLY A 1 -8.06 -33.63 -3.42
N PRO A 2 -8.42 -32.58 -4.17
CA PRO A 2 -7.46 -31.56 -4.60
C PRO A 2 -6.89 -30.81 -3.38
N LEU A 3 -5.71 -30.24 -3.57
CA LEU A 3 -5.17 -29.24 -2.64
C LEU A 3 -5.99 -27.95 -2.74
N HIS A 4 -6.19 -27.26 -1.64
CA HIS A 4 -6.85 -25.95 -1.63
C HIS A 4 -5.83 -24.87 -1.41
N ALA A 5 -5.86 -23.80 -2.19
CA ALA A 5 -5.00 -22.67 -2.07
C ALA A 5 -5.77 -21.36 -2.37
N MET A 6 -5.31 -20.28 -1.76
CA MET A 6 -5.83 -18.95 -2.06
C MET A 6 -5.24 -18.41 -3.36
N ARG A 7 -6.01 -17.63 -4.11
CA ARG A 7 -5.56 -17.00 -5.36
C ARG A 7 -4.35 -16.11 -5.13
N TRP A 8 -3.31 -16.35 -5.90
CA TRP A 8 -2.07 -15.56 -5.85
C TRP A 8 -2.25 -14.22 -6.56
N ALA A 9 -1.64 -13.20 -6.00
CA ALA A 9 -1.53 -11.91 -6.66
C ALA A 9 -0.41 -11.89 -7.72
N GLU A 10 0.63 -12.69 -7.54
CA GLU A 10 1.78 -12.76 -8.43
C GLU A 10 1.45 -13.55 -9.70
N ARG A 11 1.77 -12.95 -10.84
CA ARG A 11 1.55 -13.56 -12.16
C ARG A 11 2.35 -14.84 -12.34
N GLU A 12 3.63 -14.84 -11.99
CA GLU A 12 4.55 -15.96 -12.16
C GLU A 12 4.10 -17.17 -11.35
N THR A 13 3.70 -16.97 -10.11
CA THR A 13 3.14 -18.04 -9.27
C THR A 13 1.84 -18.57 -9.84
N ARG A 14 0.95 -17.70 -10.33
CA ARG A 14 -0.29 -18.11 -11.00
C ARG A 14 -0.01 -18.99 -12.20
N LEU A 15 0.84 -18.55 -13.12
CA LEU A 15 1.18 -19.31 -14.32
C LEU A 15 1.86 -20.65 -14.01
N ALA A 16 2.69 -20.71 -12.97
CA ALA A 16 3.36 -21.94 -12.55
C ALA A 16 2.38 -22.99 -12.01
N LEU A 17 1.27 -22.56 -11.41
CA LEU A 17 0.31 -23.43 -10.74
C LEU A 17 -0.98 -23.69 -11.55
N GLU A 18 -1.25 -22.91 -12.58
CA GLU A 18 -2.38 -23.08 -13.50
C GLU A 18 -2.49 -24.53 -14.07
N PRO A 19 -1.40 -25.21 -14.47
CA PRO A 19 -1.49 -26.60 -14.94
C PRO A 19 -1.97 -27.59 -13.87
N LEU A 20 -1.80 -27.28 -12.59
CA LEU A 20 -2.31 -28.12 -11.48
C LEU A 20 -3.81 -27.89 -11.28
N GLU A 21 -4.27 -26.66 -11.45
CA GLU A 21 -5.70 -26.32 -11.40
C GLU A 21 -6.45 -26.97 -12.56
N GLU A 22 -5.94 -26.87 -13.79
CA GLU A 22 -6.50 -27.52 -14.98
C GLU A 22 -6.62 -29.03 -14.85
N ARG A 23 -5.67 -29.67 -14.17
CA ARG A 23 -5.68 -31.11 -13.88
C ARG A 23 -6.57 -31.51 -12.71
N GLY A 24 -7.23 -30.55 -12.06
CA GLY A 24 -8.06 -30.79 -10.86
C GLY A 24 -7.29 -31.23 -9.62
N LEU A 25 -5.98 -31.04 -9.60
CA LEU A 25 -5.11 -31.33 -8.45
C LEU A 25 -5.09 -30.17 -7.44
N LEU A 26 -5.43 -28.97 -7.90
CA LEU A 26 -5.48 -27.76 -7.12
C LEU A 26 -6.85 -27.10 -7.29
N ARG A 27 -7.41 -26.59 -6.21
CA ARG A 27 -8.61 -25.75 -6.19
C ARG A 27 -8.22 -24.38 -5.65
N VAL A 28 -8.37 -23.36 -6.48
CA VAL A 28 -8.06 -21.98 -6.14
C VAL A 28 -9.30 -21.27 -5.62
N GLU A 29 -9.19 -20.66 -4.45
CA GLU A 29 -10.25 -19.91 -3.78
C GLU A 29 -9.86 -18.44 -3.69
N ASP A 30 -10.85 -17.55 -3.60
CA ASP A 30 -10.59 -16.12 -3.47
C ASP A 30 -9.89 -15.81 -2.16
N HIS A 31 -8.92 -14.91 -2.24
CA HIS A 31 -8.08 -14.53 -1.09
C HIS A 31 -8.75 -13.44 -0.27
N GLY A 32 -8.98 -13.70 1.02
CA GLY A 32 -9.61 -12.74 1.96
C GLY A 32 -8.81 -11.44 2.20
N SER A 33 -7.57 -11.35 1.70
CA SER A 33 -6.78 -10.12 1.72
C SER A 33 -7.12 -9.16 0.57
N TRP A 34 -8.08 -9.50 -0.29
CA TRP A 34 -8.60 -8.62 -1.33
C TRP A 34 -10.07 -8.37 -1.12
N LEU A 35 -10.48 -7.11 -1.22
CA LEU A 35 -11.84 -6.66 -0.89
C LEU A 35 -12.76 -6.64 -2.10
N THR A 36 -12.20 -6.56 -3.31
CA THR A 36 -12.97 -6.34 -4.53
C THR A 36 -12.73 -7.44 -5.55
N ASP A 37 -13.73 -7.74 -6.34
CA ASP A 37 -13.64 -8.70 -7.43
C ASP A 37 -13.38 -8.04 -8.79
N ARG A 38 -13.03 -8.86 -9.78
CA ARG A 38 -12.77 -8.41 -11.15
C ARG A 38 -14.00 -7.78 -11.79
N ALA A 39 -15.18 -8.27 -11.51
CA ALA A 39 -16.41 -7.76 -12.09
C ALA A 39 -16.70 -6.32 -11.63
N LEU A 40 -16.41 -5.99 -10.38
CA LEU A 40 -16.51 -4.62 -9.87
C LEU A 40 -15.52 -3.69 -10.59
N PHE A 41 -14.29 -4.13 -10.77
CA PHE A 41 -13.28 -3.35 -11.50
C PHE A 41 -13.74 -3.09 -12.94
N ASP A 42 -14.09 -4.12 -13.71
CA ASP A 42 -14.46 -3.98 -15.12
C ASP A 42 -15.65 -3.04 -15.33
N ARG A 43 -16.71 -3.16 -14.52
CA ARG A 43 -17.86 -2.25 -14.62
C ARG A 43 -17.58 -0.83 -14.17
N SER A 44 -16.58 -0.62 -13.29
CA SER A 44 -16.25 0.71 -12.77
C SER A 44 -15.36 1.53 -13.71
N VAL A 45 -14.44 0.88 -14.41
CA VAL A 45 -13.47 1.55 -15.29
C VAL A 45 -13.83 1.48 -16.77
N GLY A 46 -14.65 0.48 -17.17
CA GLY A 46 -15.05 0.23 -18.55
C GLY A 46 -13.88 -0.16 -19.45
N ASP A 47 -14.16 -0.23 -20.77
CA ASP A 47 -13.17 -0.71 -21.75
C ASP A 47 -12.15 0.36 -22.16
N LYS A 48 -12.45 1.63 -21.93
CA LYS A 48 -11.61 2.74 -22.40
C LYS A 48 -10.49 3.06 -21.41
N ARG A 49 -9.27 3.16 -21.93
CA ARG A 49 -8.10 3.64 -21.17
C ARG A 49 -7.89 5.15 -21.36
N PRO A 50 -7.24 5.83 -20.42
CA PRO A 50 -6.68 5.30 -19.18
C PRO A 50 -7.76 4.98 -18.14
N TRP A 51 -7.61 3.87 -17.45
CA TRP A 51 -8.43 3.55 -16.29
C TRP A 51 -8.15 4.53 -15.14
N ARG A 52 -9.19 4.84 -14.39
CA ARG A 52 -9.08 5.85 -13.32
C ARG A 52 -9.42 5.25 -11.97
N MET A 53 -8.50 5.39 -11.02
CA MET A 53 -8.67 4.90 -9.66
C MET A 53 -9.88 5.55 -8.97
N ASP A 54 -10.14 6.82 -9.17
CA ASP A 54 -11.27 7.54 -8.56
C ASP A 54 -12.64 6.97 -8.98
N ALA A 55 -12.77 6.53 -10.23
CA ALA A 55 -13.98 5.87 -10.71
C ALA A 55 -14.17 4.51 -10.02
N PHE A 56 -13.12 3.71 -9.97
CA PHE A 56 -13.13 2.42 -9.28
C PHE A 56 -13.43 2.59 -7.77
N TYR A 57 -12.73 3.48 -7.09
CA TYR A 57 -12.89 3.72 -5.66
C TYR A 57 -14.32 4.13 -5.29
N ARG A 58 -14.96 4.96 -6.11
CA ARG A 58 -16.37 5.33 -5.91
C ARG A 58 -17.28 4.12 -5.93
N GLU A 59 -17.12 3.24 -6.90
CA GLU A 59 -17.94 2.03 -7.01
C GLU A 59 -17.59 1.01 -5.89
N ALA A 60 -16.32 0.90 -5.49
CA ALA A 60 -15.92 0.09 -4.35
C ALA A 60 -16.55 0.58 -3.04
N ARG A 61 -16.53 1.89 -2.76
CA ARG A 61 -17.23 2.47 -1.60
C ARG A 61 -18.73 2.19 -1.60
N LYS A 62 -19.39 2.26 -2.77
CA LYS A 62 -20.82 1.92 -2.88
C LYS A 62 -21.07 0.45 -2.61
N ALA A 63 -20.25 -0.45 -3.19
CA ALA A 63 -20.42 -1.88 -3.04
C ALA A 63 -20.26 -2.33 -1.57
N HIS A 64 -19.32 -1.72 -0.85
CA HIS A 64 -19.05 -2.02 0.56
C HIS A 64 -19.77 -1.10 1.54
N ARG A 65 -20.55 -0.12 1.08
CA ARG A 65 -21.26 0.88 1.87
C ARG A 65 -20.36 1.69 2.83
N ILE A 66 -19.13 1.96 2.43
CA ILE A 66 -18.11 2.62 3.26
C ILE A 66 -18.20 4.14 3.13
N LEU A 67 -18.24 4.86 4.27
CA LEU A 67 -18.37 6.32 4.39
C LEU A 67 -19.53 6.87 3.54
N LEU A 68 -20.67 6.19 3.56
CA LEU A 68 -21.89 6.61 2.89
C LEU A 68 -23.00 6.92 3.89
N THR A 69 -23.85 7.87 3.53
CA THR A 69 -25.13 8.09 4.22
C THR A 69 -26.13 6.97 3.90
N ASP A 70 -27.25 6.91 4.60
CA ASP A 70 -28.31 5.94 4.33
C ASP A 70 -28.85 6.03 2.90
N GLU A 71 -28.83 7.24 2.31
CA GLU A 71 -29.24 7.50 0.92
C GLU A 71 -28.13 7.13 -0.10
N GLY A 72 -26.99 6.57 0.32
CA GLY A 72 -25.89 6.18 -0.54
C GLY A 72 -25.03 7.34 -1.07
N LYS A 73 -25.12 8.52 -0.46
CA LYS A 73 -24.26 9.67 -0.77
C LYS A 73 -22.99 9.63 0.08
N PRO A 74 -21.88 10.19 -0.42
CA PRO A 74 -20.65 10.23 0.39
C PRO A 74 -20.85 11.12 1.62
N VAL A 75 -20.42 10.63 2.78
CA VAL A 75 -20.33 11.44 4.01
C VAL A 75 -19.47 12.67 3.73
N GLY A 76 -19.88 13.83 4.19
CA GLY A 76 -19.21 15.10 3.88
C GLY A 76 -19.44 15.64 2.45
N GLY A 77 -20.28 14.97 1.64
CA GLY A 77 -20.70 15.43 0.32
C GLY A 77 -19.68 15.28 -0.80
N LYS A 78 -18.46 14.79 -0.50
CA LYS A 78 -17.38 14.61 -1.47
C LYS A 78 -16.94 13.13 -1.53
N TRP A 79 -16.63 12.66 -2.75
CA TRP A 79 -16.10 11.30 -2.94
C TRP A 79 -14.61 11.18 -2.60
N SER A 80 -13.86 12.27 -2.64
CA SER A 80 -12.45 12.34 -2.26
C SER A 80 -12.17 13.64 -1.52
N LEU A 81 -11.41 13.58 -0.46
CA LEU A 81 -10.91 14.70 0.33
C LEU A 81 -9.40 14.94 0.10
N ASP A 82 -8.82 14.33 -0.92
CA ASP A 82 -7.40 14.42 -1.29
C ASP A 82 -6.85 15.86 -1.31
N ALA A 83 -7.65 16.81 -1.79
CA ALA A 83 -7.23 18.21 -1.80
C ALA A 83 -7.05 18.84 -0.40
N GLU A 84 -7.60 18.20 0.64
CA GLU A 84 -7.47 18.62 2.04
C GLU A 84 -6.28 17.96 2.74
N ASN A 85 -5.58 17.03 2.08
CA ASN A 85 -4.56 16.13 2.63
C ASN A 85 -3.14 16.46 2.15
N ARG A 86 -2.85 17.73 1.86
CA ARG A 86 -1.59 18.15 1.22
C ARG A 86 -0.84 19.23 2.00
N LEU A 87 -1.03 19.29 3.31
CA LEU A 87 -0.30 20.26 4.12
C LEU A 87 1.16 19.82 4.26
N PRO A 88 2.13 20.72 4.07
CA PRO A 88 3.52 20.46 4.44
C PRO A 88 3.61 20.38 5.97
N TRP A 89 4.42 19.45 6.47
CA TRP A 89 4.70 19.43 7.92
C TRP A 89 5.80 20.44 8.25
N ASP A 90 5.48 21.36 9.15
CA ASP A 90 6.33 22.47 9.58
C ASP A 90 6.92 22.28 10.98
N GLY A 91 6.66 21.14 11.63
CA GLY A 91 7.11 20.85 13.00
C GLY A 91 6.16 21.31 14.08
N ALA A 92 5.04 21.96 13.74
CA ALA A 92 4.08 22.46 14.75
C ALA A 92 3.35 21.31 15.47
N VAL A 93 3.09 20.21 14.77
CA VAL A 93 2.46 19.01 15.34
C VAL A 93 3.56 18.04 15.78
N PRO A 94 3.60 17.65 17.07
CA PRO A 94 4.55 16.67 17.56
C PRO A 94 4.37 15.32 16.84
N LEU A 95 5.49 14.70 16.49
CA LEU A 95 5.45 13.38 15.88
C LEU A 95 5.19 12.29 16.92
N PRO A 96 4.36 11.28 16.58
CA PRO A 96 4.15 10.15 17.46
C PRO A 96 5.43 9.32 17.59
N GLU A 97 5.67 8.82 18.80
CA GLU A 97 6.78 7.89 19.04
C GLU A 97 6.46 6.55 18.38
N VAL A 98 7.33 6.13 17.46
CA VAL A 98 7.15 4.88 16.71
C VAL A 98 7.45 3.69 17.62
N PRO A 99 6.57 2.69 17.71
CA PRO A 99 6.79 1.53 18.57
C PRO A 99 7.96 0.68 18.07
N THR A 100 8.72 0.16 19.01
CA THR A 100 9.75 -0.84 18.75
C THR A 100 9.29 -2.22 19.22
N PHE A 101 9.81 -3.27 18.61
CA PHE A 101 9.41 -4.66 18.83
C PHE A 101 10.62 -5.48 19.22
N PRO A 102 10.61 -6.20 20.37
CA PRO A 102 11.72 -7.07 20.73
C PRO A 102 11.89 -8.19 19.69
N PRO A 103 13.02 -8.21 18.95
CA PRO A 103 13.21 -9.20 17.90
C PRO A 103 13.46 -10.59 18.52
N ASP A 104 12.77 -11.61 18.02
CA ASP A 104 13.03 -13.00 18.36
C ASP A 104 14.32 -13.53 17.67
N ALA A 105 14.66 -14.79 17.95
CA ALA A 105 15.86 -15.41 17.40
C ALA A 105 15.83 -15.50 15.87
N ILE A 106 14.64 -15.79 15.29
CA ILE A 106 14.46 -15.91 13.83
C ILE A 106 14.63 -14.53 13.18
N THR A 107 13.99 -13.50 13.73
CA THR A 107 14.11 -12.12 13.23
C THR A 107 15.57 -11.65 13.23
N LYS A 108 16.34 -11.96 14.30
CA LYS A 108 17.77 -11.62 14.38
C LYS A 108 18.61 -12.39 13.34
N GLU A 109 18.35 -13.67 13.17
CA GLU A 109 19.03 -14.51 12.18
C GLU A 109 18.78 -13.99 10.75
N VAL A 110 17.51 -13.72 10.40
CA VAL A 110 17.15 -13.19 9.08
C VAL A 110 17.75 -11.81 8.85
N ALA A 111 17.72 -10.92 9.84
CA ALA A 111 18.35 -9.60 9.75
C ALA A 111 19.86 -9.70 9.46
N ALA A 112 20.56 -10.61 10.17
CA ALA A 112 21.99 -10.84 9.93
C ALA A 112 22.26 -11.43 8.54
N MET A 113 21.40 -12.32 8.05
CA MET A 113 21.49 -12.88 6.70
C MET A 113 21.29 -11.81 5.62
N VAL A 114 20.28 -10.94 5.79
CA VAL A 114 20.01 -9.82 4.87
C VAL A 114 21.17 -8.84 4.87
N GLU A 115 21.71 -8.48 6.03
CA GLU A 115 22.87 -7.59 6.13
C GLU A 115 24.11 -8.19 5.46
N ALA A 116 24.37 -9.49 5.64
CA ALA A 116 25.50 -10.17 5.00
C ALA A 116 25.34 -10.24 3.47
N ALA A 117 24.14 -10.45 2.96
CA ALA A 117 23.89 -10.60 1.53
C ALA A 117 23.71 -9.24 0.80
N PHE A 118 23.13 -8.26 1.45
CA PHE A 118 22.66 -7.01 0.84
C PHE A 118 23.14 -5.74 1.55
N GLY A 119 24.05 -5.84 2.52
CA GLY A 119 24.59 -4.69 3.27
C GLY A 119 25.32 -3.66 2.40
N HIS A 120 25.60 -3.98 1.13
CA HIS A 120 26.13 -3.06 0.12
C HIS A 120 25.04 -2.22 -0.57
N HIS A 121 23.75 -2.51 -0.35
CA HIS A 121 22.64 -1.70 -0.82
C HIS A 121 22.35 -0.56 0.17
N PRO A 122 21.73 0.55 -0.32
CA PRO A 122 21.31 1.63 0.56
C PRO A 122 20.33 1.16 1.63
N GLY A 123 20.49 1.67 2.85
CA GLY A 123 19.64 1.37 3.99
C GLY A 123 20.23 0.35 4.95
N ARG A 124 19.56 0.14 6.07
CA ARG A 124 19.92 -0.82 7.11
C ARG A 124 18.71 -1.56 7.62
N VAL A 125 18.86 -2.80 8.01
CA VAL A 125 17.84 -3.56 8.72
C VAL A 125 17.95 -3.25 10.21
N THR A 126 16.87 -2.69 10.78
CA THR A 126 16.72 -2.49 12.23
C THR A 126 15.71 -3.53 12.72
N PRO A 127 16.14 -4.65 13.32
CA PRO A 127 15.22 -5.72 13.71
C PRO A 127 14.12 -5.26 14.67
N GLU A 128 14.41 -4.26 15.49
CA GLU A 128 13.49 -3.67 16.46
C GLU A 128 12.35 -2.88 15.81
N ASP A 129 12.49 -2.50 14.54
CA ASP A 129 11.43 -1.80 13.78
C ASP A 129 10.43 -2.77 13.13
N LEU A 130 10.68 -4.10 13.23
CA LEU A 130 9.92 -5.12 12.52
C LEU A 130 8.87 -5.79 13.42
N PRO A 131 7.56 -5.57 13.20
CA PRO A 131 6.50 -6.28 13.91
C PRO A 131 6.36 -7.70 13.35
N ALA A 132 7.19 -8.63 13.81
CA ALA A 132 7.28 -9.99 13.25
C ALA A 132 6.16 -10.92 13.70
N SER A 133 5.66 -10.77 14.92
CA SER A 133 4.58 -11.61 15.46
C SER A 133 3.18 -11.02 15.19
N ALA A 134 2.14 -11.86 15.34
CA ALA A 134 0.77 -11.38 15.29
C ALA A 134 0.47 -10.35 16.39
N ALA A 135 1.02 -10.53 17.58
CA ALA A 135 0.86 -9.59 18.69
C ALA A 135 1.53 -8.24 18.39
N ASP A 136 2.70 -8.27 17.74
CA ASP A 136 3.39 -7.03 17.31
C ASP A 136 2.61 -6.32 16.20
N ALA A 137 2.04 -7.07 15.26
CA ALA A 137 1.18 -6.51 14.21
C ALA A 137 -0.04 -5.78 14.80
N GLU A 138 -0.68 -6.39 15.80
CA GLU A 138 -1.80 -5.77 16.53
C GLU A 138 -1.36 -4.52 17.30
N ARG A 139 -0.17 -4.54 17.90
CA ARG A 139 0.39 -3.37 18.60
C ARG A 139 0.74 -2.25 17.63
N ALA A 140 1.32 -2.59 16.48
CA ALA A 140 1.59 -1.63 15.41
C ALA A 140 0.31 -0.99 14.88
N TRP A 141 -0.73 -1.79 14.67
CA TRP A 141 -2.02 -1.28 14.20
C TRP A 141 -2.70 -0.37 15.23
N ARG A 142 -2.69 -0.75 16.49
CA ARG A 142 -3.26 0.08 17.56
C ARG A 142 -2.55 1.43 17.63
N TRP A 143 -1.21 1.43 17.63
CA TRP A 143 -0.42 2.66 17.58
C TRP A 143 -0.77 3.51 16.36
N ALA A 144 -0.86 2.89 15.18
CA ALA A 144 -1.21 3.61 13.96
C ALA A 144 -2.58 4.29 14.08
N LEU A 145 -3.57 3.57 14.61
CA LEU A 145 -4.95 4.07 14.76
C LEU A 145 -5.05 5.19 15.80
N GLU A 146 -4.36 5.06 16.92
CA GLU A 146 -4.46 5.98 18.07
C GLU A 146 -3.53 7.19 17.93
N GLU A 147 -2.34 7.03 17.37
CA GLU A 147 -1.30 8.06 17.39
C GLU A 147 -1.04 8.70 16.01
N ALA A 148 -1.01 7.91 14.94
CA ALA A 148 -0.70 8.42 13.61
C ALA A 148 -1.96 8.95 12.87
N MET A 149 -3.04 8.18 12.90
CA MET A 149 -4.27 8.48 12.16
C MET A 149 -4.96 9.80 12.49
N PRO A 150 -4.90 10.36 13.70
CA PRO A 150 -5.45 11.70 13.96
C PRO A 150 -4.89 12.78 13.04
N TRP A 151 -3.63 12.63 12.61
CA TRP A 151 -2.92 13.58 11.76
C TRP A 151 -2.65 13.06 10.35
N PHE A 152 -3.03 11.84 10.05
CA PHE A 152 -2.80 11.21 8.75
C PHE A 152 -3.38 12.04 7.60
N GLY A 153 -4.65 12.45 7.72
CA GLY A 153 -5.33 13.20 6.67
C GLY A 153 -4.56 14.47 6.28
N PRO A 154 -4.40 15.45 7.16
CA PRO A 154 -3.73 16.69 6.81
C PRO A 154 -2.33 16.50 6.21
N TYR A 155 -1.56 15.51 6.70
CA TYR A 155 -0.16 15.29 6.34
C TYR A 155 0.07 14.01 5.49
N GLU A 156 -0.95 13.50 4.81
CA GLU A 156 -0.86 12.28 3.98
C GLU A 156 0.29 12.37 2.95
N ASP A 157 0.44 13.53 2.31
CA ASP A 157 1.48 13.79 1.30
C ASP A 157 2.76 14.47 1.87
N ALA A 158 2.84 14.67 3.18
CA ALA A 158 3.99 15.36 3.76
C ALA A 158 5.24 14.48 3.74
N MET A 159 6.38 15.08 3.43
CA MET A 159 7.69 14.43 3.41
C MET A 159 8.73 15.31 4.12
N THR A 160 9.70 14.67 4.77
CA THR A 160 10.87 15.33 5.34
C THR A 160 12.05 14.36 5.39
N VAL A 161 13.26 14.90 5.28
CA VAL A 161 14.50 14.13 5.48
C VAL A 161 14.86 13.92 6.96
N GLN A 162 14.20 14.64 7.86
CA GLN A 162 14.50 14.61 9.30
C GLN A 162 13.83 13.46 10.05
N HIS A 163 12.73 12.91 9.50
CA HIS A 163 11.92 11.88 10.16
C HIS A 163 11.45 10.83 9.17
N ARG A 164 11.52 9.55 9.58
CA ARG A 164 11.20 8.42 8.71
C ARG A 164 9.71 8.17 8.52
N SER A 165 8.88 8.54 9.46
CA SER A 165 7.50 8.05 9.50
C SER A 165 6.46 9.15 9.45
N LEU A 166 6.75 10.36 9.93
CA LEU A 166 5.73 11.38 10.14
C LEU A 166 4.47 10.76 10.77
N PHE A 167 3.32 10.88 10.09
CA PHE A 167 2.03 10.34 10.53
C PHE A 167 1.60 9.12 9.70
N HIS A 168 2.54 8.47 8.99
CA HIS A 168 2.24 7.26 8.21
C HIS A 168 2.06 6.04 9.12
N THR A 169 1.10 5.20 8.76
CA THR A 169 0.66 4.06 9.58
C THR A 169 1.65 2.89 9.63
N ARG A 170 2.56 2.78 8.66
CA ARG A 170 3.59 1.73 8.56
C ARG A 170 3.06 0.29 8.51
N ILE A 171 1.81 0.08 8.10
CA ILE A 171 1.18 -1.26 8.12
C ILE A 171 1.15 -1.96 6.76
N ALA A 172 1.67 -1.35 5.70
CA ALA A 172 1.60 -1.90 4.34
C ALA A 172 2.17 -3.33 4.27
N THR A 173 3.33 -3.57 4.86
CA THR A 173 3.95 -4.90 4.93
C THR A 173 3.06 -5.90 5.68
N LEU A 174 2.40 -5.48 6.76
CA LEU A 174 1.51 -6.33 7.55
C LEU A 174 0.25 -6.74 6.77
N LEU A 175 -0.27 -5.85 5.93
CA LEU A 175 -1.37 -6.16 5.00
C LEU A 175 -0.90 -7.16 3.93
N ASN A 176 0.28 -6.94 3.35
CA ASN A 176 0.81 -7.80 2.29
C ASN A 176 1.18 -9.19 2.80
N LEU A 177 1.64 -9.31 4.04
CA LEU A 177 1.93 -10.59 4.70
C LEU A 177 0.68 -11.26 5.31
N GLY A 178 -0.50 -10.64 5.20
CA GLY A 178 -1.74 -11.17 5.77
C GLY A 178 -1.76 -11.17 7.32
N ARG A 179 -0.86 -10.43 7.96
CA ARG A 179 -0.85 -10.24 9.43
C ARG A 179 -1.99 -9.35 9.89
N LEU A 180 -2.37 -8.39 9.06
CA LEU A 180 -3.58 -7.58 9.20
C LEU A 180 -4.50 -7.82 8.00
N GLN A 181 -5.79 -7.90 8.27
CA GLN A 181 -6.79 -8.07 7.22
C GLN A 181 -7.28 -6.69 6.75
N PRO A 182 -7.27 -6.40 5.43
CA PRO A 182 -7.67 -5.10 4.91
C PRO A 182 -9.12 -4.72 5.24
N GLY A 183 -10.04 -5.68 5.23
CA GLY A 183 -11.43 -5.42 5.63
C GLY A 183 -11.55 -4.96 7.08
N ARG A 184 -10.76 -5.56 7.99
CA ARG A 184 -10.73 -5.16 9.39
C ARG A 184 -10.17 -3.74 9.57
N VAL A 185 -9.01 -3.43 8.97
CA VAL A 185 -8.41 -2.09 9.14
C VAL A 185 -9.29 -0.98 8.55
N VAL A 186 -9.97 -1.25 7.44
CA VAL A 186 -10.96 -0.33 6.86
C VAL A 186 -12.14 -0.12 7.81
N HIS A 187 -12.69 -1.21 8.37
CA HIS A 187 -13.77 -1.16 9.34
C HIS A 187 -13.36 -0.37 10.61
N ASP A 188 -12.19 -0.66 11.17
CA ASP A 188 -11.70 0.01 12.37
C ASP A 188 -11.57 1.53 12.15
N VAL A 189 -11.01 1.96 11.01
CA VAL A 189 -10.88 3.39 10.66
C VAL A 189 -12.24 4.04 10.40
N GLU A 190 -13.15 3.37 9.72
CA GLU A 190 -14.49 3.91 9.48
C GLU A 190 -15.22 4.24 10.78
N HIS A 191 -15.07 3.39 11.81
CA HIS A 191 -15.77 3.52 13.08
C HIS A 191 -14.99 4.25 14.17
N ALA A 192 -13.70 4.54 13.96
CA ALA A 192 -12.90 5.32 14.89
C ALA A 192 -13.37 6.78 15.01
N ASP A 193 -13.07 7.43 16.13
CA ASP A 193 -13.30 8.88 16.29
C ASP A 193 -12.15 9.67 15.68
N LEU A 194 -12.20 9.84 14.35
CA LEU A 194 -11.20 10.49 13.54
C LEU A 194 -11.84 11.52 12.60
N ALA A 195 -11.06 12.52 12.21
CA ALA A 195 -11.47 13.46 11.18
C ALA A 195 -11.78 12.75 9.85
N LEU A 196 -12.79 13.22 9.15
CA LEU A 196 -13.28 12.57 7.93
C LEU A 196 -12.20 12.47 6.83
N ASN A 197 -11.35 13.49 6.70
CA ASN A 197 -10.26 13.48 5.73
C ASN A 197 -9.18 12.43 6.07
N SER A 198 -8.91 12.17 7.36
CA SER A 198 -8.04 11.05 7.77
C SER A 198 -8.67 9.70 7.44
N LYS A 199 -9.96 9.52 7.75
CA LYS A 199 -10.70 8.28 7.41
C LYS A 199 -10.69 8.02 5.90
N GLU A 200 -11.13 9.01 5.13
CA GLU A 200 -11.26 8.89 3.68
C GLU A 200 -9.89 8.70 3.02
N GLY A 201 -8.89 9.49 3.41
CA GLY A 201 -7.53 9.37 2.89
C GLY A 201 -6.96 7.96 3.08
N PHE A 202 -7.01 7.44 4.30
CA PHE A 202 -6.52 6.08 4.59
C PHE A 202 -7.31 4.99 3.86
N ILE A 203 -8.65 5.04 3.90
CA ILE A 203 -9.50 4.06 3.21
C ILE A 203 -9.26 4.11 1.69
N ARG A 204 -8.98 5.29 1.13
CA ARG A 204 -8.61 5.45 -0.27
C ARG A 204 -7.30 4.75 -0.63
N GLN A 205 -6.33 4.68 0.29
CA GLN A 205 -5.11 3.90 0.06
C GLN A 205 -5.40 2.40 0.06
N VAL A 206 -6.20 1.89 1.02
CA VAL A 206 -6.46 0.44 1.17
C VAL A 206 -7.49 -0.06 0.15
N LEU A 207 -8.66 0.56 0.08
CA LEU A 207 -9.77 0.14 -0.80
C LEU A 207 -9.64 0.72 -2.22
N GLY A 208 -9.02 1.89 -2.36
CA GLY A 208 -8.81 2.52 -3.65
C GLY A 208 -7.53 2.02 -4.32
N TRP A 209 -6.39 2.57 -3.96
CA TRP A 209 -5.13 2.33 -4.66
C TRP A 209 -4.67 0.87 -4.61
N ARG A 210 -4.64 0.24 -3.44
CA ARG A 210 -4.16 -1.13 -3.31
C ARG A 210 -4.98 -2.11 -4.15
N GLU A 211 -6.31 -2.03 -4.08
CA GLU A 211 -7.21 -2.87 -4.86
C GLU A 211 -7.14 -2.55 -6.37
N PHE A 212 -7.13 -1.26 -6.71
CA PHE A 212 -7.05 -0.81 -8.10
C PHE A 212 -5.77 -1.31 -8.79
N ILE A 213 -4.61 -1.16 -8.16
CA ILE A 213 -3.32 -1.60 -8.72
C ILE A 213 -3.28 -3.11 -8.89
N ARG A 214 -3.85 -3.89 -7.97
CA ARG A 214 -4.00 -5.35 -8.15
C ARG A 214 -4.79 -5.68 -9.42
N HIS A 215 -5.94 -5.04 -9.61
CA HIS A 215 -6.75 -5.27 -10.81
C HIS A 215 -6.06 -4.83 -12.10
N VAL A 216 -5.34 -3.71 -12.07
CA VAL A 216 -4.53 -3.28 -13.21
C VAL A 216 -3.43 -4.28 -13.50
N HIS A 217 -2.72 -4.79 -12.49
CA HIS A 217 -1.72 -5.84 -12.64
C HIS A 217 -2.31 -7.09 -13.32
N ASP A 218 -3.44 -7.59 -12.83
CA ASP A 218 -4.13 -8.74 -13.41
C ASP A 218 -4.58 -8.49 -14.86
N ALA A 219 -5.15 -7.31 -15.11
CA ALA A 219 -5.68 -6.95 -16.43
C ALA A 219 -4.60 -6.63 -17.46
N THR A 220 -3.36 -6.47 -17.06
CA THR A 220 -2.21 -6.15 -17.90
C THR A 220 -1.13 -7.24 -17.89
N GLU A 221 -1.47 -8.43 -17.43
CA GLU A 221 -0.56 -9.56 -17.34
C GLU A 221 0.76 -9.18 -16.61
N GLY A 222 0.63 -8.67 -15.39
CA GLY A 222 1.79 -8.26 -14.60
C GLY A 222 2.45 -6.98 -15.11
N PHE A 223 1.66 -6.02 -15.59
CA PHE A 223 2.14 -4.77 -16.23
C PHE A 223 2.93 -4.98 -17.52
N THR A 224 2.86 -6.17 -18.13
CA THR A 224 3.56 -6.44 -19.39
C THR A 224 2.77 -5.99 -20.62
N GLN A 225 1.45 -5.79 -20.48
CA GLN A 225 0.56 -5.40 -21.57
C GLN A 225 -0.13 -4.07 -21.29
N GLY A 226 -0.09 -3.17 -22.26
CA GLY A 226 -0.90 -1.96 -22.27
C GLY A 226 -0.46 -0.82 -21.33
N VAL A 227 0.55 -1.03 -20.48
CA VAL A 227 1.06 0.02 -19.56
C VAL A 227 1.93 1.02 -20.33
N HIS A 228 2.73 0.55 -21.28
CA HIS A 228 3.64 1.41 -22.05
C HIS A 228 2.91 2.50 -22.85
N VAL A 229 1.70 2.27 -23.30
CA VAL A 229 0.93 3.26 -24.06
C VAL A 229 0.49 4.45 -23.21
N ALA A 230 0.13 4.24 -21.96
CA ALA A 230 -0.29 5.31 -21.06
C ALA A 230 0.91 6.12 -20.55
N MET A 231 2.05 5.48 -20.29
CA MET A 231 3.27 6.16 -19.83
C MET A 231 4.00 6.90 -20.95
N SER A 232 3.96 6.41 -22.19
CA SER A 232 4.63 7.05 -23.32
C SER A 232 3.97 8.36 -23.78
N THR A 233 2.70 8.59 -23.44
CA THR A 233 1.99 9.79 -23.84
C THR A 233 2.06 10.93 -22.81
N SER A 234 2.46 10.65 -21.58
CA SER A 234 2.44 11.65 -20.50
C SER A 234 3.83 12.11 -20.02
N SER A 235 4.89 11.44 -20.43
CA SER A 235 6.24 11.83 -20.04
C SER A 235 7.21 11.70 -21.21
N ARG A 236 7.25 12.74 -22.05
CA ARG A 236 8.57 13.09 -22.56
C ARG A 236 9.39 13.43 -21.33
N PRO A 237 10.53 12.77 -21.10
CA PRO A 237 11.48 13.26 -20.12
C PRO A 237 11.72 14.74 -20.41
N ALA A 238 11.85 15.56 -19.39
CA ALA A 238 12.28 16.95 -19.58
C ALA A 238 13.49 16.96 -20.49
N ALA A 239 13.56 17.90 -21.41
CA ALA A 239 14.68 18.01 -22.36
C ALA A 239 16.00 17.94 -21.57
N GLY A 240 16.82 16.92 -21.85
CA GLY A 240 18.03 16.60 -21.08
C GLY A 240 18.06 15.16 -20.49
N TRP A 241 16.97 14.41 -20.56
CA TRP A 241 16.92 12.99 -20.17
C TRP A 241 17.09 12.07 -21.41
N GLU A 242 17.98 12.43 -22.31
CA GLU A 242 18.39 11.56 -23.40
C GLU A 242 19.53 10.66 -22.92
N GLY A 243 19.19 9.56 -22.27
CA GLY A 243 20.19 8.61 -21.84
C GLY A 243 19.59 7.53 -20.94
N ALA A 244 20.28 6.40 -20.87
CA ALA A 244 20.06 5.38 -19.86
C ALA A 244 20.03 6.04 -18.46
N TRP A 245 19.38 5.40 -17.52
CA TRP A 245 19.53 5.71 -16.11
C TRP A 245 21.01 5.99 -15.82
N PRO A 246 21.35 7.09 -15.14
CA PRO A 246 22.74 7.42 -14.89
C PRO A 246 23.39 6.21 -14.22
N GLU A 247 24.51 5.75 -14.78
CA GLU A 247 25.37 4.74 -14.15
C GLU A 247 26.07 5.31 -12.90
N ALA A 248 25.94 6.60 -12.70
CA ALA A 248 26.49 7.30 -11.55
C ALA A 248 25.60 7.13 -10.31
N PRO A 249 26.19 7.12 -9.12
CA PRO A 249 25.46 7.12 -7.86
C PRO A 249 24.39 8.19 -7.91
N THR A 250 23.17 7.76 -7.66
CA THR A 250 22.05 8.66 -7.51
C THR A 250 22.27 9.55 -6.29
N SER A 251 21.44 10.55 -6.12
CA SER A 251 21.47 11.39 -4.93
C SER A 251 21.41 10.60 -3.61
N VAL A 252 21.01 9.33 -3.64
CA VAL A 252 20.99 8.41 -2.49
C VAL A 252 22.41 8.10 -2.02
N ASP A 253 23.35 7.82 -2.94
CA ASP A 253 24.74 7.55 -2.57
C ASP A 253 25.44 8.83 -2.08
N ALA A 254 25.01 10.00 -2.56
CA ALA A 254 25.49 11.29 -2.12
C ALA A 254 24.97 11.70 -0.73
N LEU A 255 23.89 11.06 -0.26
CA LEU A 255 23.28 11.38 1.05
C LEU A 255 23.99 10.69 2.23
N GLY A 256 24.83 9.68 1.96
CA GLY A 256 25.50 8.89 3.01
C GLY A 256 24.55 7.96 3.77
N ASP A 257 25.12 7.04 4.54
CA ASP A 257 24.39 5.98 5.26
C ASP A 257 23.45 6.50 6.37
N ASP A 258 23.64 7.74 6.81
CA ASP A 258 22.93 8.33 7.94
C ASP A 258 21.68 9.14 7.55
N VAL A 259 21.42 9.31 6.26
CA VAL A 259 20.21 10.02 5.82
C VAL A 259 19.05 9.06 5.80
N PRO A 260 18.02 9.25 6.65
CA PRO A 260 16.81 8.43 6.58
C PRO A 260 16.16 8.64 5.22
N LEU A 261 16.05 7.57 4.45
CA LEU A 261 15.22 7.59 3.25
C LEU A 261 13.80 7.97 3.68
N PRO A 262 13.16 8.91 3.00
CA PRO A 262 11.77 9.22 3.30
C PRO A 262 10.99 7.92 3.25
N ALA A 263 10.10 7.71 4.22
CA ALA A 263 9.21 6.55 4.20
C ALA A 263 8.57 6.51 2.82
N ALA A 264 8.95 5.51 2.03
CA ALA A 264 8.34 5.34 0.75
C ALA A 264 6.83 5.16 0.96
N TYR A 265 6.05 5.79 0.15
CA TYR A 265 4.60 5.61 0.10
C TYR A 265 4.28 4.14 -0.11
N TRP A 266 3.85 3.47 0.94
CA TRP A 266 3.34 2.09 0.89
C TRP A 266 2.14 1.93 1.80
#